data_3d04a49e77866952152aab556b1a4d12
#
_entry.id   3d04a49e77866952152aab556b1a4d12
#
_cell.length_a   1.000
_cell.length_b   1.000
_cell.length_c   1.000
_cell.angle_alpha   90.00
_cell.angle_beta   90.00
_cell.angle_gamma   90.00
#
_symmetry.space_group_name_H-M   'P 1'
#
loop_
_entity.id
_entity.type
_entity.pdbx_description
1 polymer ?
#
loop_
_entity_poly.entity_id
_entity_poly.type
_entity_poly.pdbx_seq_one_letter_code
_entity_poly.pdbx_strand_id
1 'polypeptide(L)'
;MVERVEVLRGGGSALFGSNAIAGTINIITKEPLYNFFQVGHTLSAIDGESFDNVTSFNGAIVNDQRDAGIYLFGMVRDRQAYDHDDDGFSELGKINSTTLGFKTYYKPTHFSKFTLEYHHIKEFRRGGNNLDRPPHEADVAEQADHNIHGGSLNYTLSSKDYKHRLNVYSSLQNIGRESYYGAGQDTNAYGKTKDFTVVGGAQYSYDFDNFLFMPSSLTAGVEYSYNKLNDLMLGYHREINQEVSVYSAYLQNEWKTGRFSFLLGGRLDKNSEIDDPIFSPRLNIRYNPIPDLSLRASYSEGFRAPQTYDEDLHVAAVGGEVTLIQVAKDLKTERSRSYSASVDYYTAWGPVQINLLLEGFYTSLHNPFVLEEIESDDENKILERRNGSNAVVKGFNLEGKIAPHKSVQLQFGATLQNSKYDEPVAWSKDPDVEACRKLLRSPDQYGYATLNLLPFKNFSAALSGTYTGSMYVGHSAGYIEKDVLEKTDSFFDATIKLAYDIKVGRGYTIQFNIGMQNVFDSYQNDFDKGEFRDSGYIYGPGLPRTYFAGLKFGIF
;
A
#
# COMPACT_ATOMS: atom_id res chain seq x y z
N MET A 1 -13.04 6.61 -7.68
CA MET A 1 -12.03 6.05 -8.62
C MET A 1 -11.81 4.57 -8.43
N VAL A 2 -11.62 4.08 -7.21
CA VAL A 2 -11.43 2.65 -6.94
C VAL A 2 -12.77 1.91 -7.05
N GLU A 3 -12.77 0.78 -7.77
CA GLU A 3 -13.91 -0.15 -7.83
C GLU A 3 -13.77 -1.22 -6.73
N ARG A 4 -12.60 -1.85 -6.67
CA ARG A 4 -12.26 -2.83 -5.64
C ARG A 4 -10.74 -2.91 -5.42
N VAL A 5 -10.37 -3.45 -4.27
CA VAL A 5 -9.00 -3.78 -3.91
C VAL A 5 -8.91 -5.29 -3.76
N GLU A 6 -7.93 -5.88 -4.41
CA GLU A 6 -7.61 -7.30 -4.32
C GLU A 6 -6.30 -7.46 -3.57
N VAL A 7 -6.28 -8.28 -2.54
CA VAL A 7 -5.08 -8.52 -1.73
C VAL A 7 -4.66 -9.97 -1.91
N LEU A 8 -3.45 -10.16 -2.43
CA LEU A 8 -2.77 -11.45 -2.47
C LEU A 8 -1.78 -11.50 -1.32
N ARG A 9 -1.95 -12.43 -0.41
CA ARG A 9 -1.05 -12.66 0.74
C ARG A 9 0.05 -13.65 0.37
N GLY A 10 1.24 -13.48 0.95
CA GLY A 10 2.42 -14.30 0.62
C GLY A 10 3.10 -13.90 -0.68
N GLY A 11 4.14 -14.62 -1.08
CA GLY A 11 4.92 -14.31 -2.29
C GLY A 11 4.05 -14.24 -3.55
N GLY A 12 4.17 -13.15 -4.29
CA GLY A 12 3.37 -12.85 -5.48
C GLY A 12 4.17 -12.74 -6.77
N SER A 13 5.48 -12.99 -6.74
CA SER A 13 6.38 -12.70 -7.86
C SER A 13 6.04 -13.47 -9.14
N ALA A 14 5.42 -14.64 -9.03
CA ALA A 14 4.98 -15.40 -10.21
C ALA A 14 3.96 -14.66 -11.10
N LEU A 15 3.22 -13.67 -10.56
CA LEU A 15 2.29 -12.85 -11.33
C LEU A 15 2.76 -11.39 -11.47
N PHE A 16 3.35 -10.84 -10.41
CA PHE A 16 3.59 -9.41 -10.28
C PHE A 16 5.08 -9.03 -10.34
N GLY A 17 5.97 -10.02 -10.56
CA GLY A 17 7.42 -9.81 -10.72
C GLY A 17 8.15 -9.58 -9.41
N SER A 18 9.31 -8.92 -9.49
CA SER A 18 10.13 -8.57 -8.33
C SER A 18 9.36 -7.68 -7.33
N ASN A 19 9.81 -7.66 -6.09
CA ASN A 19 9.24 -6.91 -4.96
C ASN A 19 7.91 -7.44 -4.39
N ALA A 20 7.25 -8.42 -5.02
CA ALA A 20 6.07 -9.07 -4.48
C ALA A 20 6.44 -10.18 -3.46
N ILE A 21 7.22 -9.83 -2.43
CA ILE A 21 7.81 -10.79 -1.48
C ILE A 21 6.87 -11.18 -0.35
N ALA A 22 6.11 -10.22 0.20
CA ALA A 22 5.19 -10.44 1.32
C ALA A 22 3.73 -10.48 0.88
N GLY A 23 3.43 -9.93 -0.28
CA GLY A 23 2.08 -9.87 -0.85
C GLY A 23 1.97 -8.82 -1.95
N THR A 24 0.75 -8.70 -2.48
CA THR A 24 0.43 -7.72 -3.52
C THR A 24 -0.94 -7.12 -3.27
N ILE A 25 -1.03 -5.81 -3.40
CA ILE A 25 -2.28 -5.07 -3.38
C ILE A 25 -2.57 -4.61 -4.80
N ASN A 26 -3.63 -5.15 -5.41
CA ASN A 26 -4.07 -4.79 -6.76
C ASN A 26 -5.31 -3.88 -6.67
N ILE A 27 -5.17 -2.65 -7.13
CA ILE A 27 -6.24 -1.65 -7.11
C ILE A 27 -6.91 -1.60 -8.48
N ILE A 28 -8.16 -2.03 -8.55
CA ILE A 28 -8.96 -2.00 -9.77
C ILE A 28 -9.73 -0.69 -9.81
N THR A 29 -9.50 0.10 -10.86
CA THR A 29 -10.18 1.38 -11.07
C THR A 29 -11.51 1.19 -11.78
N LYS A 30 -12.50 2.05 -11.47
CA LYS A 30 -13.83 2.03 -12.10
C LYS A 30 -13.74 2.23 -13.60
N GLU A 31 -14.53 1.45 -14.33
CA GLU A 31 -14.79 1.68 -15.73
C GLU A 31 -16.06 2.55 -15.89
N PRO A 32 -16.05 3.59 -16.72
CA PRO A 32 -17.25 4.38 -16.96
C PRO A 32 -18.30 3.55 -17.73
N LEU A 33 -19.41 3.23 -17.10
CA LEU A 33 -20.51 2.44 -17.69
C LEU A 33 -21.76 3.25 -17.95
N TYR A 34 -21.90 4.40 -17.31
CA TYR A 34 -23.04 5.32 -17.42
C TYR A 34 -22.60 6.75 -17.12
N ASN A 35 -23.42 7.69 -17.56
CA ASN A 35 -23.20 9.12 -17.32
C ASN A 35 -23.48 9.44 -15.85
N PHE A 36 -22.51 10.04 -15.17
CA PHE A 36 -22.66 10.53 -13.81
C PHE A 36 -21.67 11.65 -13.54
N PHE A 37 -21.89 12.41 -12.49
CA PHE A 37 -20.89 13.29 -11.91
C PHE A 37 -21.11 13.41 -10.41
N GLN A 38 -20.06 13.75 -9.70
CA GLN A 38 -20.05 13.90 -8.27
C GLN A 38 -18.97 14.92 -7.88
N VAL A 39 -19.35 15.86 -7.04
CA VAL A 39 -18.44 16.81 -6.37
C VAL A 39 -18.63 16.64 -4.88
N GLY A 40 -17.57 16.60 -4.11
CA GLY A 40 -17.62 16.48 -2.67
C GLY A 40 -16.57 17.34 -1.99
N HIS A 41 -16.92 17.87 -0.82
CA HIS A 41 -16.01 18.57 0.06
C HIS A 41 -16.13 17.95 1.46
N THR A 42 -15.00 17.73 2.11
CA THR A 42 -14.90 17.26 3.51
C THR A 42 -13.96 18.17 4.25
N LEU A 43 -14.39 18.67 5.37
CA LEU A 43 -13.60 19.38 6.37
C LEU A 43 -13.39 18.44 7.55
N SER A 44 -12.15 18.25 7.96
CA SER A 44 -11.78 17.51 9.17
C SER A 44 -11.08 18.46 10.14
N ALA A 45 -11.38 18.32 11.43
CA ALA A 45 -10.73 19.01 12.53
C ALA A 45 -9.95 17.96 13.35
N ILE A 46 -8.64 17.95 13.19
CA ILE A 46 -7.70 17.06 13.88
C ILE A 46 -7.54 17.58 15.29
N ASP A 47 -7.96 16.79 16.27
CA ASP A 47 -8.05 17.13 17.71
C ASP A 47 -8.77 18.45 18.01
N GLY A 48 -9.55 18.97 17.05
CA GLY A 48 -10.22 20.27 17.16
C GLY A 48 -9.32 21.49 16.85
N GLU A 49 -8.04 21.31 16.56
CA GLU A 49 -7.03 22.36 16.44
C GLU A 49 -6.56 22.60 15.00
N SER A 50 -6.24 21.52 14.27
CA SER A 50 -5.74 21.60 12.90
C SER A 50 -6.76 21.13 11.89
N PHE A 51 -6.81 21.78 10.73
CA PHE A 51 -7.81 21.49 9.71
C PHE A 51 -7.22 20.77 8.50
N ASP A 52 -8.01 19.80 7.98
CA ASP A 52 -7.75 19.10 6.73
C ASP A 52 -8.95 19.26 5.79
N ASN A 53 -8.75 19.97 4.69
CA ASN A 53 -9.76 20.27 3.68
C ASN A 53 -9.54 19.39 2.45
N VAL A 54 -10.54 18.61 2.07
CA VAL A 54 -10.49 17.77 0.86
C VAL A 54 -11.66 18.07 -0.02
N THR A 55 -11.38 18.59 -1.21
CA THR A 55 -12.37 18.76 -2.29
C THR A 55 -12.07 17.78 -3.41
N SER A 56 -13.06 17.01 -3.82
CA SER A 56 -12.92 16.03 -4.91
C SER A 56 -14.04 16.13 -5.91
N PHE A 57 -13.74 15.86 -7.17
CA PHE A 57 -14.73 15.65 -8.20
C PHE A 57 -14.45 14.35 -8.96
N ASN A 58 -15.49 13.74 -9.46
CA ASN A 58 -15.39 12.68 -10.43
C ASN A 58 -16.65 12.60 -11.28
N GLY A 59 -16.50 12.16 -12.52
CA GLY A 59 -17.63 12.03 -13.44
C GLY A 59 -17.27 11.21 -14.65
N ALA A 60 -18.28 10.68 -15.31
CA ALA A 60 -18.12 9.88 -16.51
C ALA A 60 -19.14 10.31 -17.58
N ILE A 61 -18.68 10.27 -18.82
CA ILE A 61 -19.48 10.42 -20.02
C ILE A 61 -19.28 9.17 -20.86
N VAL A 62 -20.38 8.54 -21.24
CA VAL A 62 -20.42 7.32 -22.05
C VAL A 62 -21.43 7.55 -23.18
N ASN A 63 -21.05 7.16 -24.38
CA ASN A 63 -21.97 7.27 -25.52
C ASN A 63 -23.12 6.24 -25.44
N ASP A 64 -24.15 6.41 -26.21
CA ASP A 64 -25.36 5.57 -26.20
C ASP A 64 -25.07 4.10 -26.55
N GLN A 65 -24.07 3.86 -27.41
CA GLN A 65 -23.64 2.52 -27.83
C GLN A 65 -22.75 1.82 -26.77
N ARG A 66 -22.26 2.58 -25.79
CA ARG A 66 -21.32 2.12 -24.74
C ARG A 66 -20.04 1.49 -25.29
N ASP A 67 -19.62 1.95 -26.46
CA ASP A 67 -18.37 1.57 -27.08
C ASP A 67 -17.24 2.58 -26.83
N ALA A 68 -17.56 3.78 -26.35
CA ALA A 68 -16.61 4.78 -25.91
C ALA A 68 -17.08 5.48 -24.62
N GLY A 69 -16.13 5.79 -23.76
CA GLY A 69 -16.41 6.54 -22.53
C GLY A 69 -15.17 7.14 -21.93
N ILE A 70 -15.36 8.22 -21.18
CA ILE A 70 -14.31 8.89 -20.41
C ILE A 70 -14.77 9.09 -18.98
N TYR A 71 -13.88 8.78 -18.04
CA TYR A 71 -13.99 9.05 -16.62
C TYR A 71 -12.96 10.10 -16.25
N LEU A 72 -13.40 11.19 -15.65
CA LEU A 72 -12.56 12.27 -15.15
C LEU A 72 -12.59 12.27 -13.63
N PHE A 73 -11.46 12.57 -13.01
CA PHE A 73 -11.36 12.69 -11.56
C PHE A 73 -10.33 13.75 -11.17
N GLY A 74 -10.55 14.33 -10.02
CA GLY A 74 -9.59 15.25 -9.41
C GLY A 74 -9.83 15.42 -7.93
N MET A 75 -8.79 15.87 -7.23
CA MET A 75 -8.79 16.12 -5.80
C MET A 75 -7.84 17.28 -5.48
N VAL A 76 -8.26 18.13 -4.58
CA VAL A 76 -7.40 19.13 -3.92
C VAL A 76 -7.50 18.89 -2.43
N ARG A 77 -6.36 18.81 -1.77
CA ARG A 77 -6.24 18.66 -0.32
C ARG A 77 -5.35 19.74 0.24
N ASP A 78 -5.78 20.33 1.34
CA ASP A 78 -5.01 21.27 2.15
C ASP A 78 -5.15 20.84 3.62
N ARG A 79 -4.08 20.30 4.19
CA ARG A 79 -3.97 19.92 5.60
C ARG A 79 -2.96 20.83 6.28
N GLN A 80 -3.37 21.45 7.37
CA GLN A 80 -2.48 22.14 8.30
C GLN A 80 -1.62 21.14 9.04
N ALA A 81 -0.46 21.57 9.51
CA ALA A 81 0.34 20.79 10.43
C ALA A 81 -0.36 20.69 11.79
N TYR A 82 -0.07 19.63 12.53
CA TYR A 82 -0.56 19.40 13.87
C TYR A 82 0.61 19.07 14.79
N ASP A 83 0.71 19.80 15.89
CA ASP A 83 1.66 19.67 16.98
C ASP A 83 0.86 19.10 18.16
N HIS A 84 1.21 17.88 18.60
CA HIS A 84 0.42 17.14 19.59
C HIS A 84 0.69 17.57 21.03
N ASP A 85 1.90 18.00 21.31
CA ASP A 85 2.37 18.24 22.67
C ASP A 85 2.84 19.67 22.94
N ASP A 86 2.49 20.60 22.01
CA ASP A 86 2.75 22.04 22.06
C ASP A 86 4.25 22.37 22.20
N ASP A 87 5.14 21.56 21.65
CA ASP A 87 6.58 21.81 21.70
C ASP A 87 7.11 22.64 20.53
N GLY A 88 6.23 22.97 19.57
CA GLY A 88 6.54 23.72 18.36
C GLY A 88 6.96 22.87 17.17
N PHE A 89 7.01 21.54 17.30
CA PHE A 89 7.32 20.59 16.25
C PHE A 89 6.06 19.78 15.87
N SER A 90 5.87 19.54 14.60
CA SER A 90 4.68 18.84 14.12
C SER A 90 4.85 17.33 14.09
N GLU A 91 3.94 16.56 14.73
CA GLU A 91 3.80 15.13 14.55
C GLU A 91 3.08 14.80 13.23
N LEU A 92 2.20 15.71 12.78
CA LEU A 92 1.59 15.60 11.46
C LEU A 92 1.97 16.81 10.61
N GLY A 93 2.77 16.57 9.59
CA GLY A 93 3.22 17.63 8.69
C GLY A 93 2.08 18.25 7.87
N LYS A 94 2.28 19.49 7.41
CA LYS A 94 1.43 20.18 6.44
C LYS A 94 1.43 19.42 5.10
N ILE A 95 0.27 19.33 4.43
CA ILE A 95 0.12 18.75 3.09
C ILE A 95 -0.69 19.70 2.20
N ASN A 96 -0.16 20.00 1.02
CA ASN A 96 -0.92 20.56 -0.08
C ASN A 96 -0.81 19.62 -1.28
N SER A 97 -1.93 19.06 -1.73
CA SER A 97 -1.91 18.09 -2.83
C SER A 97 -3.00 18.41 -3.85
N THR A 98 -2.65 18.33 -5.13
CA THR A 98 -3.58 18.42 -6.24
C THR A 98 -3.39 17.22 -7.15
N THR A 99 -4.48 16.51 -7.39
CA THR A 99 -4.54 15.36 -8.31
C THR A 99 -5.53 15.65 -9.40
N LEU A 100 -5.15 15.38 -10.65
CA LEU A 100 -6.04 15.41 -11.80
C LEU A 100 -5.75 14.22 -12.70
N GLY A 101 -6.79 13.56 -13.21
CA GLY A 101 -6.60 12.44 -14.12
C GLY A 101 -7.85 12.05 -14.88
N PHE A 102 -7.63 11.15 -15.84
CA PHE A 102 -8.70 10.56 -16.62
C PHE A 102 -8.42 9.09 -16.96
N LYS A 103 -9.49 8.38 -17.23
CA LYS A 103 -9.49 7.04 -17.83
C LYS A 103 -10.48 7.03 -18.97
N THR A 104 -10.07 6.63 -20.16
CA THR A 104 -10.93 6.50 -21.32
C THR A 104 -10.84 5.11 -21.91
N TYR A 105 -11.93 4.67 -22.53
CA TYR A 105 -11.92 3.46 -23.32
C TYR A 105 -12.59 3.67 -24.67
N TYR A 106 -12.15 2.84 -25.62
CA TYR A 106 -12.78 2.72 -26.93
C TYR A 106 -12.82 1.26 -27.37
N LYS A 107 -13.99 0.78 -27.79
CA LYS A 107 -14.24 -0.59 -28.28
C LYS A 107 -14.49 -0.54 -29.80
N PRO A 108 -13.44 -0.69 -30.64
CA PRO A 108 -13.63 -0.74 -32.10
C PRO A 108 -14.57 -1.85 -32.55
N THR A 109 -14.59 -2.96 -31.80
CA THR A 109 -15.48 -4.10 -31.98
C THR A 109 -15.93 -4.65 -30.62
N HIS A 110 -16.90 -5.54 -30.60
CA HIS A 110 -17.31 -6.24 -29.36
C HIS A 110 -16.19 -7.12 -28.77
N PHE A 111 -15.17 -7.43 -29.55
CA PHE A 111 -14.06 -8.32 -29.17
C PHE A 111 -12.77 -7.56 -28.86
N SER A 112 -12.72 -6.24 -29.06
CA SER A 112 -11.52 -5.47 -28.87
C SER A 112 -11.79 -4.19 -28.09
N LYS A 113 -10.83 -3.80 -27.23
CA LYS A 113 -10.93 -2.62 -26.38
C LYS A 113 -9.56 -1.98 -26.16
N PHE A 114 -9.48 -0.69 -26.37
CA PHE A 114 -8.40 0.17 -25.90
C PHE A 114 -8.80 0.83 -24.59
N THR A 115 -7.85 0.95 -23.67
CA THR A 115 -8.01 1.73 -22.43
C THR A 115 -6.77 2.60 -22.28
N LEU A 116 -6.97 3.89 -22.04
CA LEU A 116 -5.92 4.86 -21.75
C LEU A 116 -6.21 5.51 -20.40
N GLU A 117 -5.21 5.57 -19.54
CA GLU A 117 -5.25 6.27 -18.26
C GLU A 117 -4.10 7.27 -18.18
N TYR A 118 -4.37 8.40 -17.55
CA TYR A 118 -3.35 9.39 -17.21
C TYR A 118 -3.72 10.09 -15.91
N HIS A 119 -2.72 10.39 -15.11
CA HIS A 119 -2.87 11.24 -13.93
C HIS A 119 -1.63 12.10 -13.70
N HIS A 120 -1.88 13.24 -13.10
CA HIS A 120 -0.87 14.16 -12.60
C HIS A 120 -1.14 14.43 -11.12
N ILE A 121 -0.11 14.34 -10.30
CA ILE A 121 -0.14 14.65 -8.87
C ILE A 121 0.95 15.67 -8.59
N LYS A 122 0.57 16.80 -8.01
CA LYS A 122 1.49 17.74 -7.38
C LYS A 122 1.23 17.72 -5.88
N GLU A 123 2.26 17.41 -5.09
CA GLU A 123 2.12 17.29 -3.65
C GLU A 123 3.30 17.94 -2.93
N PHE A 124 2.98 18.86 -2.04
CA PHE A 124 3.91 19.47 -1.10
C PHE A 124 3.65 18.95 0.31
N ARG A 125 4.70 18.51 0.99
CA ARG A 125 4.69 18.11 2.40
C ARG A 125 5.74 18.88 3.17
N ARG A 126 5.44 19.25 4.43
CA ARG A 126 6.36 19.94 5.31
C ARG A 126 6.08 19.57 6.77
N GLY A 127 7.06 18.98 7.45
CA GLY A 127 7.08 18.67 8.88
C GLY A 127 8.27 19.34 9.59
N GLY A 128 8.33 19.20 10.91
CA GLY A 128 9.29 19.82 11.79
C GLY A 128 8.76 21.11 12.40
N ASN A 129 9.64 22.07 12.66
CA ASN A 129 9.28 23.36 13.23
C ASN A 129 9.44 24.53 12.24
N ASN A 130 9.16 25.76 12.66
CA ASN A 130 9.30 27.01 11.87
C ASN A 130 8.68 26.86 10.46
N LEU A 131 7.44 26.34 10.38
CA LEU A 131 6.77 25.93 9.13
C LEU A 131 6.47 27.08 8.17
N ASP A 132 6.56 28.33 8.62
CA ASP A 132 6.41 29.56 7.87
C ASP A 132 7.72 30.08 7.24
N ARG A 133 8.86 29.45 7.57
CA ARG A 133 10.19 29.80 7.08
C ARG A 133 10.74 28.78 6.09
N PRO A 134 11.79 29.12 5.34
CA PRO A 134 12.53 28.12 4.55
C PRO A 134 12.99 26.95 5.42
N PRO A 135 13.06 25.71 4.90
CA PRO A 135 13.35 24.55 5.73
C PRO A 135 14.73 24.59 6.40
N HIS A 136 15.72 25.25 5.79
CA HIS A 136 17.06 25.43 6.37
C HIS A 136 17.13 26.50 7.49
N GLU A 137 16.02 27.14 7.83
CA GLU A 137 15.90 28.03 9.01
C GLU A 137 15.16 27.35 10.16
N ALA A 138 14.84 26.06 10.01
CA ALA A 138 14.23 25.24 11.04
C ALA A 138 15.29 24.42 11.78
N ASP A 139 15.03 24.12 13.05
CA ASP A 139 15.92 23.27 13.84
C ASP A 139 15.84 21.79 13.35
N VAL A 140 14.64 21.33 13.01
CA VAL A 140 14.41 20.07 12.28
C VAL A 140 13.37 20.31 11.20
N ALA A 141 13.66 19.86 9.99
CA ALA A 141 12.72 19.96 8.89
C ALA A 141 12.76 18.76 7.95
N GLU A 142 11.57 18.29 7.62
CA GLU A 142 11.33 17.37 6.51
C GLU A 142 10.40 18.06 5.51
N GLN A 143 10.87 18.26 4.28
CA GLN A 143 10.10 18.86 3.21
C GLN A 143 10.27 18.08 1.93
N ALA A 144 9.16 17.84 1.20
CA ALA A 144 9.20 17.26 -0.11
C ALA A 144 8.15 17.91 -1.03
N ASP A 145 8.56 18.30 -2.24
CA ASP A 145 7.70 18.77 -3.33
C ASP A 145 7.76 17.75 -4.45
N HIS A 146 6.66 17.01 -4.66
CA HIS A 146 6.54 15.98 -5.66
C HIS A 146 5.75 16.47 -6.86
N ASN A 147 6.26 16.12 -8.05
CA ASN A 147 5.58 16.30 -9.32
C ASN A 147 5.58 14.94 -10.05
N ILE A 148 4.41 14.30 -10.09
CA ILE A 148 4.24 12.93 -10.56
C ILE A 148 3.33 12.91 -11.78
N HIS A 149 3.81 12.31 -12.87
CA HIS A 149 3.04 12.01 -14.07
C HIS A 149 3.00 10.49 -14.24
N GLY A 150 1.80 9.92 -14.29
CA GLY A 150 1.60 8.50 -14.53
C GLY A 150 0.56 8.25 -15.61
N GLY A 151 0.71 7.14 -16.34
CA GLY A 151 -0.24 6.75 -17.35
C GLY A 151 -0.08 5.33 -17.82
N SER A 152 -1.10 4.80 -18.48
CA SER A 152 -1.09 3.46 -19.04
C SER A 152 -1.92 3.35 -20.31
N LEU A 153 -1.50 2.49 -21.21
CA LEU A 153 -2.24 2.07 -22.39
C LEU A 153 -2.44 0.56 -22.34
N ASN A 154 -3.66 0.12 -22.51
CA ASN A 154 -3.99 -1.30 -22.54
C ASN A 154 -4.85 -1.60 -23.78
N TYR A 155 -4.51 -2.68 -24.50
CA TYR A 155 -5.30 -3.21 -25.60
C TYR A 155 -5.66 -4.67 -25.31
N THR A 156 -6.96 -4.97 -25.31
CA THR A 156 -7.48 -6.32 -25.18
C THR A 156 -8.17 -6.76 -26.48
N LEU A 157 -7.90 -7.99 -26.88
CA LEU A 157 -8.52 -8.63 -28.05
C LEU A 157 -8.96 -10.04 -27.69
N SER A 158 -10.20 -10.39 -27.98
CA SER A 158 -10.75 -11.73 -27.84
C SER A 158 -11.18 -12.28 -29.19
N SER A 159 -11.09 -13.59 -29.37
CA SER A 159 -11.71 -14.28 -30.50
C SER A 159 -13.24 -14.27 -30.39
N LYS A 160 -13.94 -14.56 -31.49
CA LYS A 160 -15.41 -14.61 -31.52
C LYS A 160 -16.00 -15.68 -30.59
N ASP A 161 -15.28 -16.74 -30.34
CA ASP A 161 -15.66 -17.82 -29.42
C ASP A 161 -15.15 -17.59 -27.97
N TYR A 162 -14.48 -16.44 -27.72
CA TYR A 162 -13.87 -16.04 -26.44
C TYR A 162 -12.82 -17.00 -25.89
N LYS A 163 -12.39 -18.02 -26.66
CA LYS A 163 -11.36 -18.96 -26.22
C LYS A 163 -9.97 -18.35 -26.24
N HIS A 164 -9.68 -17.45 -27.17
CA HIS A 164 -8.40 -16.73 -27.27
C HIS A 164 -8.54 -15.32 -26.74
N ARG A 165 -7.63 -14.93 -25.87
CA ARG A 165 -7.55 -13.56 -25.32
C ARG A 165 -6.11 -13.07 -25.37
N LEU A 166 -5.90 -11.94 -26.02
CA LEU A 166 -4.64 -11.21 -26.05
C LEU A 166 -4.80 -9.91 -25.25
N ASN A 167 -3.86 -9.64 -24.38
CA ASN A 167 -3.74 -8.38 -23.66
C ASN A 167 -2.34 -7.81 -23.90
N VAL A 168 -2.26 -6.59 -24.41
CA VAL A 168 -1.00 -5.85 -24.59
C VAL A 168 -1.12 -4.58 -23.77
N TYR A 169 -0.14 -4.32 -22.93
CA TYR A 169 -0.17 -3.18 -22.03
C TYR A 169 1.20 -2.48 -21.94
N SER A 170 1.12 -1.20 -21.63
CA SER A 170 2.27 -0.40 -21.23
C SER A 170 1.84 0.61 -20.17
N SER A 171 2.69 0.84 -19.21
CA SER A 171 2.54 1.90 -18.22
C SER A 171 3.84 2.66 -18.06
N LEU A 172 3.74 3.92 -17.71
CA LEU A 172 4.88 4.78 -17.43
C LEU A 172 4.59 5.66 -16.22
N GLN A 173 5.63 5.96 -15.46
CA GLN A 173 5.60 6.93 -14.37
C GLN A 173 6.88 7.77 -14.41
N ASN A 174 6.74 9.06 -14.18
CA ASN A 174 7.85 9.98 -14.02
C ASN A 174 7.62 10.81 -12.77
N ILE A 175 8.56 10.74 -11.84
CA ILE A 175 8.55 11.45 -10.56
C ILE A 175 9.70 12.44 -10.55
N GLY A 176 9.39 13.71 -10.28
CA GLY A 176 10.35 14.71 -9.85
C GLY A 176 10.08 15.06 -8.39
N ARG A 177 11.10 15.01 -7.55
CA ARG A 177 11.02 15.40 -6.15
C ARG A 177 12.12 16.41 -5.84
N GLU A 178 11.76 17.52 -5.24
CA GLU A 178 12.70 18.40 -4.54
C GLU A 178 12.48 18.22 -3.04
N SER A 179 13.54 17.97 -2.30
CA SER A 179 13.46 17.61 -0.89
C SER A 179 14.42 18.43 -0.03
N TYR A 180 14.09 18.52 1.24
CA TYR A 180 14.98 18.94 2.30
C TYR A 180 14.75 18.00 3.49
N TYR A 181 15.82 17.38 3.97
CA TYR A 181 15.80 16.50 5.14
C TYR A 181 16.97 16.89 6.02
N GLY A 182 16.75 17.76 7.01
CA GLY A 182 17.84 18.32 7.76
C GLY A 182 17.50 18.69 9.20
N ALA A 183 18.53 18.77 10.03
CA ALA A 183 18.53 19.28 11.39
C ALA A 183 19.58 20.34 11.56
N GLY A 184 19.51 21.15 12.63
CA GLY A 184 20.51 22.16 12.99
C GLY A 184 20.65 23.30 11.97
N GLN A 185 19.57 23.61 11.21
CA GLN A 185 19.57 24.69 10.21
C GLN A 185 20.56 24.44 9.05
N ASP A 186 20.78 23.18 8.67
CA ASP A 186 21.79 22.78 7.70
C ASP A 186 21.39 23.14 6.26
N THR A 187 22.19 23.95 5.59
CA THR A 187 22.02 24.33 4.18
C THR A 187 22.41 23.21 3.20
N ASN A 188 23.07 22.14 3.67
CA ASN A 188 23.51 21.00 2.86
C ASN A 188 22.39 19.97 2.63
N ALA A 189 21.27 20.04 3.37
CA ALA A 189 20.21 19.04 3.41
C ALA A 189 19.25 19.04 2.21
N TYR A 190 19.51 19.85 1.18
CA TYR A 190 18.69 19.88 -0.02
C TYR A 190 18.97 18.71 -0.95
N GLY A 191 17.90 18.09 -1.43
CA GLY A 191 17.95 16.95 -2.35
C GLY A 191 17.09 17.15 -3.58
N LYS A 192 17.41 16.40 -4.62
CA LYS A 192 16.64 16.33 -5.86
C LYS A 192 16.63 14.91 -6.39
N THR A 193 15.41 14.36 -6.54
CA THR A 193 15.21 13.02 -7.08
C THR A 193 14.48 13.09 -8.43
N LYS A 194 14.92 12.25 -9.36
CA LYS A 194 14.19 11.93 -10.60
C LYS A 194 14.07 10.43 -10.70
N ASP A 195 12.85 9.93 -10.79
CA ASP A 195 12.57 8.52 -11.03
C ASP A 195 11.70 8.36 -12.27
N PHE A 196 12.15 7.54 -13.21
CA PHE A 196 11.41 7.19 -14.42
C PHE A 196 11.25 5.69 -14.49
N THR A 197 10.00 5.24 -14.53
CA THR A 197 9.64 3.82 -14.63
C THR A 197 8.77 3.58 -15.86
N VAL A 198 9.09 2.55 -16.63
CA VAL A 198 8.23 2.04 -17.70
C VAL A 198 8.09 0.54 -17.59
N VAL A 199 6.87 0.04 -17.78
CA VAL A 199 6.56 -1.39 -17.85
C VAL A 199 5.74 -1.63 -19.11
N GLY A 200 6.09 -2.67 -19.87
CA GLY A 200 5.33 -3.08 -21.03
C GLY A 200 5.30 -4.59 -21.17
N GLY A 201 4.18 -5.14 -21.62
CA GLY A 201 4.03 -6.58 -21.72
C GLY A 201 2.91 -7.02 -22.66
N ALA A 202 2.95 -8.30 -22.96
CA ALA A 202 1.92 -8.98 -23.71
C ALA A 202 1.57 -10.30 -23.01
N GLN A 203 0.27 -10.54 -22.85
CA GLN A 203 -0.27 -11.77 -22.27
C GLN A 203 -1.26 -12.39 -23.24
N TYR A 204 -1.12 -13.67 -23.45
CA TYR A 204 -2.05 -14.47 -24.23
C TYR A 204 -2.66 -15.56 -23.37
N SER A 205 -3.98 -15.73 -23.44
CA SER A 205 -4.69 -16.81 -22.75
C SER A 205 -5.51 -17.61 -23.74
N TYR A 206 -5.55 -18.93 -23.51
CA TYR A 206 -6.35 -19.85 -24.29
C TYR A 206 -7.13 -20.81 -23.41
N ASP A 207 -8.45 -20.90 -23.64
CA ASP A 207 -9.35 -21.77 -22.91
C ASP A 207 -9.55 -23.10 -23.68
N PHE A 208 -8.99 -24.19 -23.14
CA PHE A 208 -9.17 -25.54 -23.67
C PHE A 208 -10.46 -26.14 -23.13
N ASP A 209 -11.25 -26.78 -24.02
CA ASP A 209 -12.40 -27.60 -23.59
C ASP A 209 -11.95 -28.79 -22.75
N ASN A 210 -10.77 -29.37 -23.07
CA ASN A 210 -10.09 -30.39 -22.28
C ASN A 210 -8.59 -30.35 -22.59
N PHE A 211 -7.74 -30.26 -21.58
CA PHE A 211 -6.30 -30.37 -21.71
C PHE A 211 -5.77 -31.31 -20.62
N LEU A 212 -5.16 -32.40 -21.03
CA LEU A 212 -4.74 -33.55 -20.22
C LEU A 212 -5.92 -34.28 -19.58
N PHE A 213 -6.58 -33.76 -18.57
CA PHE A 213 -7.59 -34.47 -17.76
C PHE A 213 -8.83 -33.62 -17.41
N MET A 214 -8.83 -32.32 -17.71
CA MET A 214 -9.96 -31.40 -17.42
C MET A 214 -9.94 -30.17 -18.35
N PRO A 215 -11.07 -29.44 -18.43
CA PRO A 215 -11.07 -28.09 -19.00
C PRO A 215 -10.01 -27.23 -18.31
N SER A 216 -9.32 -26.41 -19.09
CA SER A 216 -8.27 -25.56 -18.53
C SER A 216 -8.12 -24.23 -19.25
N SER A 217 -7.51 -23.26 -18.57
CA SER A 217 -7.10 -21.98 -19.10
C SER A 217 -5.57 -21.84 -19.01
N LEU A 218 -4.91 -21.84 -20.17
CA LEU A 218 -3.48 -21.59 -20.27
C LEU A 218 -3.26 -20.09 -20.42
N THR A 219 -2.33 -19.53 -19.66
CA THR A 219 -1.90 -18.14 -19.79
C THR A 219 -0.38 -18.09 -19.92
N ALA A 220 0.11 -17.43 -20.96
CA ALA A 220 1.53 -17.16 -21.19
C ALA A 220 1.73 -15.67 -21.41
N GLY A 221 2.85 -15.14 -20.96
CA GLY A 221 3.15 -13.74 -21.18
C GLY A 221 4.64 -13.42 -21.10
N VAL A 222 4.96 -12.25 -21.63
CA VAL A 222 6.28 -11.61 -21.53
C VAL A 222 6.12 -10.19 -21.03
N GLU A 223 7.09 -9.73 -20.28
CA GLU A 223 7.08 -8.39 -19.70
C GLU A 223 8.49 -7.82 -19.68
N TYR A 224 8.60 -6.54 -19.94
CA TYR A 224 9.80 -5.75 -19.75
C TYR A 224 9.50 -4.60 -18.78
N SER A 225 10.34 -4.44 -17.79
CA SER A 225 10.33 -3.31 -16.85
C SER A 225 11.67 -2.61 -16.87
N TYR A 226 11.64 -1.29 -16.87
CA TYR A 226 12.83 -0.43 -16.78
C TYR A 226 12.56 0.66 -15.74
N ASN A 227 13.52 0.85 -14.85
CA ASN A 227 13.53 1.96 -13.89
C ASN A 227 14.88 2.69 -13.97
N LYS A 228 14.82 4.02 -13.95
CA LYS A 228 15.97 4.89 -13.85
C LYS A 228 15.76 5.85 -12.70
N LEU A 229 16.60 5.72 -11.68
CA LEU A 229 16.64 6.57 -10.50
C LEU A 229 17.89 7.43 -10.52
N ASN A 230 17.74 8.72 -10.32
CA ASN A 230 18.80 9.66 -10.02
C ASN A 230 18.42 10.46 -8.78
N ASP A 231 19.17 10.32 -7.70
CA ASP A 231 18.96 11.02 -6.43
C ASP A 231 20.24 11.75 -6.03
N LEU A 232 20.12 13.04 -5.79
CA LEU A 232 21.25 13.93 -5.52
C LEU A 232 21.01 14.67 -4.21
N MET A 233 21.94 14.54 -3.27
CA MET A 233 22.07 15.38 -2.07
C MET A 233 23.54 15.84 -2.00
N LEU A 234 23.89 16.79 -2.84
CA LEU A 234 25.28 17.17 -3.05
C LEU A 234 25.97 17.76 -1.80
N GLY A 235 25.19 18.39 -0.92
CA GLY A 235 25.72 18.89 0.36
C GLY A 235 26.19 17.77 1.29
N TYR A 236 25.63 16.58 1.18
CA TYR A 236 26.06 15.37 1.90
C TYR A 236 26.91 14.43 1.05
N HIS A 237 27.44 14.91 -0.09
CA HIS A 237 28.23 14.11 -1.03
C HIS A 237 27.54 12.82 -1.48
N ARG A 238 26.19 12.81 -1.45
CA ARG A 238 25.39 11.65 -1.85
C ARG A 238 24.88 11.81 -3.26
N GLU A 239 25.25 10.86 -4.11
CA GLU A 239 24.75 10.73 -5.48
C GLU A 239 24.41 9.26 -5.76
N ILE A 240 23.14 8.99 -6.05
CA ILE A 240 22.65 7.68 -6.42
C ILE A 240 22.19 7.74 -7.87
N ASN A 241 22.84 6.94 -8.72
CA ASN A 241 22.49 6.74 -10.11
C ASN A 241 22.25 5.24 -10.32
N GLN A 242 20.99 4.85 -10.55
CA GLN A 242 20.62 3.46 -10.70
C GLN A 242 19.76 3.26 -11.94
N GLU A 243 20.08 2.24 -12.75
CA GLU A 243 19.29 1.82 -13.89
C GLU A 243 19.03 0.32 -13.79
N VAL A 244 17.77 -0.06 -13.63
CA VAL A 244 17.36 -1.46 -13.49
C VAL A 244 16.47 -1.88 -14.63
N SER A 245 16.84 -2.97 -15.31
CA SER A 245 16.05 -3.60 -16.37
C SER A 245 15.68 -5.01 -15.98
N VAL A 246 14.42 -5.38 -16.17
CA VAL A 246 13.93 -6.74 -15.91
C VAL A 246 13.21 -7.28 -17.14
N TYR A 247 13.69 -8.41 -17.66
CA TYR A 247 13.03 -9.18 -18.73
C TYR A 247 12.37 -10.39 -18.09
N SER A 248 11.10 -10.60 -18.38
CA SER A 248 10.32 -11.63 -17.75
C SER A 248 9.53 -12.45 -18.76
N ALA A 249 9.40 -13.74 -18.47
CA ALA A 249 8.49 -14.63 -19.16
C ALA A 249 7.76 -15.50 -18.14
N TYR A 250 6.46 -15.69 -18.33
CA TYR A 250 5.66 -16.51 -17.42
C TYR A 250 4.69 -17.41 -18.17
N LEU A 251 4.41 -18.54 -17.54
CA LEU A 251 3.46 -19.54 -18.02
C LEU A 251 2.69 -20.11 -16.84
N GLN A 252 1.37 -20.20 -16.96
CA GLN A 252 0.52 -20.89 -16.00
C GLN A 252 -0.64 -21.58 -16.68
N ASN A 253 -1.10 -22.68 -16.10
CA ASN A 253 -2.31 -23.34 -16.49
C ASN A 253 -3.21 -23.59 -15.28
N GLU A 254 -4.49 -23.24 -15.38
CA GLU A 254 -5.52 -23.56 -14.41
C GLU A 254 -6.45 -24.60 -14.97
N TRP A 255 -6.44 -25.82 -14.41
CA TRP A 255 -7.44 -26.85 -14.65
C TRP A 255 -8.61 -26.63 -13.70
N LYS A 256 -9.83 -26.57 -14.23
CA LYS A 256 -10.97 -26.16 -13.43
C LYS A 256 -12.25 -26.90 -13.76
N THR A 257 -12.94 -27.37 -12.72
CA THR A 257 -14.32 -27.86 -12.75
C THR A 257 -15.14 -27.11 -11.69
N GLY A 258 -16.44 -27.42 -11.58
CA GLY A 258 -17.28 -26.86 -10.52
C GLY A 258 -16.78 -27.16 -9.10
N ARG A 259 -16.18 -28.34 -8.89
CA ARG A 259 -15.71 -28.78 -7.58
C ARG A 259 -14.22 -28.62 -7.34
N PHE A 260 -13.42 -28.60 -8.40
CA PHE A 260 -11.97 -28.66 -8.29
C PHE A 260 -11.29 -27.63 -9.18
N SER A 261 -10.28 -26.95 -8.66
CA SER A 261 -9.37 -26.11 -9.44
C SER A 261 -7.94 -26.41 -9.00
N PHE A 262 -7.07 -26.58 -9.99
CA PHE A 262 -5.65 -26.77 -9.81
C PHE A 262 -4.90 -25.81 -10.72
N LEU A 263 -4.09 -24.92 -10.17
CA LEU A 263 -3.26 -23.98 -10.90
C LEU A 263 -1.79 -24.31 -10.66
N LEU A 264 -1.06 -24.44 -11.74
CA LEU A 264 0.40 -24.57 -11.75
C LEU A 264 0.96 -23.51 -12.67
N GLY A 265 1.94 -22.76 -12.21
CA GLY A 265 2.59 -21.73 -12.99
C GLY A 265 3.97 -21.37 -12.47
N GLY A 266 4.68 -20.59 -13.26
CA GLY A 266 5.98 -20.04 -12.91
C GLY A 266 6.34 -18.86 -13.79
N ARG A 267 7.24 -18.05 -13.28
CA ARG A 267 7.82 -16.88 -13.94
C ARG A 267 9.34 -16.97 -13.86
N LEU A 268 9.99 -16.60 -14.93
CA LEU A 268 11.42 -16.45 -15.02
C LEU A 268 11.73 -14.96 -15.24
N ASP A 269 12.50 -14.39 -14.34
CA ASP A 269 12.93 -12.99 -14.37
C ASP A 269 14.45 -12.89 -14.54
N LYS A 270 14.91 -12.13 -15.53
CA LYS A 270 16.31 -11.70 -15.66
C LYS A 270 16.39 -10.22 -15.32
N ASN A 271 16.90 -9.94 -14.13
CA ASN A 271 17.14 -8.60 -13.61
C ASN A 271 18.59 -8.19 -13.90
N SER A 272 18.85 -6.91 -14.23
CA SER A 272 20.21 -6.39 -14.49
C SER A 272 21.12 -6.46 -13.26
N GLU A 273 20.54 -6.35 -12.06
CA GLU A 273 21.30 -6.37 -10.79
C GLU A 273 21.56 -7.78 -10.25
N ILE A 274 21.18 -8.82 -11.02
CA ILE A 274 21.30 -10.21 -10.60
C ILE A 274 21.89 -11.04 -11.74
N ASP A 275 22.98 -11.75 -11.45
CA ASP A 275 23.71 -12.53 -12.47
C ASP A 275 22.88 -13.67 -13.05
N ASP A 276 22.16 -14.42 -12.20
CA ASP A 276 21.36 -15.56 -12.62
C ASP A 276 19.87 -15.22 -12.72
N PRO A 277 19.14 -15.77 -13.73
CA PRO A 277 17.70 -15.64 -13.78
C PRO A 277 17.02 -16.25 -12.56
N ILE A 278 15.98 -15.60 -12.06
CA ILE A 278 15.19 -16.06 -10.92
C ILE A 278 13.92 -16.74 -11.41
N PHE A 279 13.72 -17.98 -10.98
CA PHE A 279 12.47 -18.70 -11.20
C PHE A 279 11.58 -18.62 -9.96
N SER A 280 10.32 -18.16 -10.15
CA SER A 280 9.30 -18.02 -9.12
C SER A 280 8.12 -18.94 -9.42
N PRO A 281 8.02 -20.12 -8.79
CA PRO A 281 6.92 -21.05 -8.96
C PRO A 281 5.67 -20.61 -8.20
N ARG A 282 4.50 -21.09 -8.68
CA ARG A 282 3.20 -20.90 -8.04
C ARG A 282 2.34 -22.14 -8.20
N LEU A 283 1.72 -22.55 -7.10
CA LEU A 283 0.76 -23.66 -7.04
C LEU A 283 -0.47 -23.22 -6.24
N ASN A 284 -1.67 -23.46 -6.77
CA ASN A 284 -2.90 -23.29 -6.00
C ASN A 284 -3.82 -24.48 -6.24
N ILE A 285 -4.42 -24.96 -5.18
CA ILE A 285 -5.42 -26.02 -5.19
C ILE A 285 -6.68 -25.49 -4.50
N ARG A 286 -7.83 -25.69 -5.14
CA ARG A 286 -9.13 -25.43 -4.54
C ARG A 286 -10.01 -26.67 -4.69
N TYR A 287 -10.67 -27.06 -3.61
CA TYR A 287 -11.65 -28.13 -3.58
C TYR A 287 -12.93 -27.67 -2.89
N ASN A 288 -14.05 -27.81 -3.59
CA ASN A 288 -15.37 -27.48 -3.08
C ASN A 288 -16.15 -28.81 -2.85
N PRO A 289 -16.07 -29.41 -1.63
CA PRO A 289 -16.81 -30.64 -1.32
C PRO A 289 -18.33 -30.46 -1.48
N ILE A 290 -18.81 -29.29 -1.08
CA ILE A 290 -20.17 -28.80 -1.28
C ILE A 290 -20.13 -27.37 -1.83
N PRO A 291 -21.21 -26.84 -2.44
CA PRO A 291 -21.23 -25.48 -3.00
C PRO A 291 -20.81 -24.39 -2.02
N ASP A 292 -21.15 -24.55 -0.75
CA ASP A 292 -20.98 -23.55 0.30
C ASP A 292 -19.64 -23.67 1.03
N LEU A 293 -18.81 -24.67 0.74
CA LEU A 293 -17.53 -24.90 1.38
C LEU A 293 -16.40 -24.95 0.35
N SER A 294 -15.40 -24.08 0.53
CA SER A 294 -14.20 -24.05 -0.29
C SER A 294 -12.96 -24.29 0.57
N LEU A 295 -12.22 -25.33 0.25
CA LEU A 295 -10.91 -25.62 0.81
C LEU A 295 -9.85 -25.17 -0.19
N ARG A 296 -8.84 -24.43 0.27
CA ARG A 296 -7.75 -23.94 -0.59
C ARG A 296 -6.40 -24.22 0.05
N ALA A 297 -5.42 -24.50 -0.80
CA ALA A 297 -4.02 -24.55 -0.41
C ALA A 297 -3.20 -23.84 -1.48
N SER A 298 -2.17 -23.09 -1.08
CA SER A 298 -1.30 -22.39 -1.99
C SER A 298 0.17 -22.50 -1.58
N TYR A 299 1.02 -22.47 -2.61
CA TYR A 299 2.45 -22.26 -2.50
C TYR A 299 2.87 -21.20 -3.51
N SER A 300 3.73 -20.28 -3.09
CA SER A 300 4.29 -19.27 -3.97
C SER A 300 5.64 -18.77 -3.44
N GLU A 301 6.47 -18.32 -4.37
CA GLU A 301 7.73 -17.65 -4.04
C GLU A 301 7.68 -16.19 -4.45
N GLY A 302 8.48 -15.37 -3.76
CA GLY A 302 8.71 -13.98 -4.05
C GLY A 302 10.18 -13.63 -3.89
N PHE A 303 10.62 -12.54 -4.52
CA PHE A 303 11.98 -12.03 -4.35
C PHE A 303 12.03 -10.51 -4.41
N ARG A 304 13.10 -9.94 -3.85
CA ARG A 304 13.45 -8.53 -3.92
C ARG A 304 14.91 -8.41 -4.36
N ALA A 305 15.15 -7.61 -5.40
CA ALA A 305 16.48 -7.44 -5.97
C ALA A 305 17.39 -6.57 -5.08
N PRO A 306 18.73 -6.75 -5.13
CA PRO A 306 19.69 -5.92 -4.40
C PRO A 306 19.85 -4.56 -5.09
N GLN A 307 18.99 -3.60 -4.78
CA GLN A 307 18.98 -2.27 -5.37
C GLN A 307 18.55 -1.23 -4.33
N THR A 308 18.75 0.05 -4.63
CA THR A 308 18.20 1.16 -3.85
C THR A 308 16.69 1.24 -4.06
N TYR A 309 15.95 1.41 -2.99
CA TYR A 309 14.51 1.61 -2.96
C TYR A 309 14.15 3.00 -2.44
N ASP A 310 12.90 3.46 -2.62
CA ASP A 310 12.47 4.79 -2.20
C ASP A 310 12.66 5.03 -0.69
N GLU A 311 12.53 4.00 0.13
CA GLU A 311 12.81 4.06 1.56
C GLU A 311 14.27 4.39 1.91
N ASP A 312 15.22 4.07 1.00
CA ASP A 312 16.64 4.39 1.17
C ASP A 312 16.96 5.85 0.82
N LEU A 313 16.05 6.52 0.16
CA LEU A 313 16.19 7.93 -0.24
C LEU A 313 15.74 8.88 0.87
N HIS A 314 15.02 8.39 1.86
CA HIS A 314 14.60 9.16 3.01
C HIS A 314 15.78 9.32 3.98
N VAL A 315 15.98 10.54 4.45
CA VAL A 315 17.00 10.89 5.43
C VAL A 315 16.29 11.26 6.72
N ALA A 316 16.54 10.52 7.77
CA ALA A 316 15.95 10.80 9.08
C ALA A 316 16.86 11.73 9.89
N ALA A 317 16.26 12.68 10.62
CA ALA A 317 16.93 13.46 11.64
C ALA A 317 16.72 12.78 13.01
N VAL A 318 17.81 12.39 13.65
CA VAL A 318 17.82 11.70 14.94
C VAL A 318 18.87 12.31 15.82
N GLY A 319 18.48 12.83 17.00
CA GLY A 319 19.42 13.44 17.95
C GLY A 319 20.12 14.70 17.43
N GLY A 320 19.53 15.38 16.43
CA GLY A 320 20.17 16.53 15.77
C GLY A 320 21.15 16.17 14.65
N GLU A 321 21.34 14.89 14.36
CA GLU A 321 22.19 14.37 13.29
C GLU A 321 21.36 13.80 12.14
N VAL A 322 21.96 13.72 10.94
CA VAL A 322 21.32 13.15 9.74
C VAL A 322 21.76 11.71 9.54
N THR A 323 20.81 10.84 9.24
CA THR A 323 21.08 9.44 8.95
C THR A 323 20.93 9.17 7.46
N LEU A 324 22.03 8.74 6.81
CA LEU A 324 22.06 8.37 5.40
C LEU A 324 22.03 6.86 5.24
N ILE A 325 21.38 6.37 4.19
CA ILE A 325 21.32 4.92 3.89
C ILE A 325 22.10 4.67 2.60
N GLN A 326 22.96 3.65 2.62
CA GLN A 326 23.64 3.11 1.44
C GLN A 326 23.38 1.61 1.29
N VAL A 327 23.62 1.07 0.09
CA VAL A 327 23.45 -0.35 -0.22
C VAL A 327 24.81 -1.05 -0.24
N ALA A 328 24.92 -2.16 0.48
CA ALA A 328 26.14 -2.97 0.50
C ALA A 328 26.45 -3.53 -0.90
N LYS A 329 27.72 -3.52 -1.29
CA LYS A 329 28.17 -4.00 -2.62
C LYS A 329 27.94 -5.50 -2.83
N ASP A 330 27.87 -6.28 -1.75
CA ASP A 330 27.66 -7.72 -1.74
C ASP A 330 26.23 -8.12 -1.33
N LEU A 331 25.29 -7.17 -1.37
CA LEU A 331 23.89 -7.41 -1.04
C LEU A 331 23.31 -8.50 -1.95
N LYS A 332 22.79 -9.56 -1.34
CA LYS A 332 22.17 -10.69 -2.05
C LYS A 332 20.67 -10.50 -2.16
N THR A 333 20.07 -11.10 -3.18
CA THR A 333 18.61 -11.15 -3.36
C THR A 333 17.90 -11.70 -2.12
N GLU A 334 16.94 -10.95 -1.61
CA GLU A 334 16.01 -11.42 -0.60
C GLU A 334 14.95 -12.32 -1.25
N ARG A 335 14.59 -13.45 -0.62
CA ARG A 335 13.62 -14.41 -1.14
C ARG A 335 12.60 -14.81 -0.09
N SER A 336 11.36 -15.01 -0.49
CA SER A 336 10.31 -15.59 0.35
C SER A 336 9.77 -16.89 -0.24
N ARG A 337 9.37 -17.80 0.67
CA ARG A 337 8.57 -18.99 0.37
C ARG A 337 7.34 -18.99 1.25
N SER A 338 6.18 -18.94 0.63
CA SER A 338 4.91 -18.82 1.32
C SER A 338 4.03 -20.03 1.07
N TYR A 339 3.45 -20.54 2.15
CA TYR A 339 2.47 -21.61 2.18
C TYR A 339 1.22 -21.09 2.87
N SER A 340 0.05 -21.36 2.33
CA SER A 340 -1.20 -21.09 3.03
C SER A 340 -2.21 -22.21 2.80
N ALA A 341 -3.10 -22.39 3.79
CA ALA A 341 -4.25 -23.27 3.69
C ALA A 341 -5.45 -22.58 4.31
N SER A 342 -6.61 -22.62 3.63
CA SER A 342 -7.81 -21.95 4.11
C SER A 342 -9.07 -22.77 3.93
N VAL A 343 -10.03 -22.49 4.81
CA VAL A 343 -11.40 -22.97 4.79
C VAL A 343 -12.31 -21.76 4.67
N ASP A 344 -13.10 -21.69 3.61
CA ASP A 344 -14.05 -20.60 3.34
C ASP A 344 -15.45 -21.22 3.29
N TYR A 345 -16.30 -20.82 4.24
CA TYR A 345 -17.65 -21.36 4.41
C TYR A 345 -18.69 -20.26 4.26
N TYR A 346 -19.61 -20.46 3.34
CA TYR A 346 -20.76 -19.60 3.11
C TYR A 346 -22.03 -20.35 3.48
N THR A 347 -22.95 -19.70 4.21
CA THR A 347 -24.26 -20.26 4.51
C THR A 347 -25.33 -19.17 4.60
N ALA A 348 -26.58 -19.59 4.40
CA ALA A 348 -27.74 -18.72 4.57
C ALA A 348 -28.82 -19.42 5.39
N TRP A 349 -29.31 -18.76 6.45
CA TRP A 349 -30.42 -19.20 7.28
C TRP A 349 -31.56 -18.18 7.17
N GLY A 350 -32.54 -18.44 6.30
CA GLY A 350 -33.55 -17.47 5.97
C GLY A 350 -32.94 -16.18 5.41
N PRO A 351 -33.17 -15.00 6.03
CA PRO A 351 -32.58 -13.74 5.57
C PRO A 351 -31.11 -13.56 5.99
N VAL A 352 -30.58 -14.38 6.90
CA VAL A 352 -29.24 -14.23 7.46
C VAL A 352 -28.23 -14.85 6.51
N GLN A 353 -27.28 -14.06 6.04
CA GLN A 353 -26.14 -14.53 5.23
C GLN A 353 -24.87 -14.48 6.07
N ILE A 354 -24.07 -15.53 6.01
CA ILE A 354 -22.83 -15.69 6.77
C ILE A 354 -21.76 -16.20 5.82
N ASN A 355 -20.61 -15.54 5.83
CA ASN A 355 -19.37 -16.03 5.23
C ASN A 355 -18.26 -16.00 6.29
N LEU A 356 -17.57 -17.10 6.47
CA LEU A 356 -16.44 -17.23 7.39
C LEU A 356 -15.24 -17.83 6.64
N LEU A 357 -14.09 -17.19 6.77
CA LEU A 357 -12.80 -17.65 6.24
C LEU A 357 -11.84 -17.84 7.42
N LEU A 358 -11.26 -19.03 7.51
CA LEU A 358 -10.12 -19.31 8.37
C LEU A 358 -8.94 -19.69 7.48
N GLU A 359 -7.80 -19.03 7.65
CA GLU A 359 -6.57 -19.29 6.92
C GLU A 359 -5.40 -19.47 7.89
N GLY A 360 -4.61 -20.52 7.70
CA GLY A 360 -3.29 -20.66 8.29
C GLY A 360 -2.22 -20.32 7.26
N PHE A 361 -1.17 -19.60 7.65
CA PHE A 361 -0.08 -19.22 6.77
C PHE A 361 1.30 -19.41 7.41
N TYR A 362 2.29 -19.66 6.55
CA TYR A 362 3.70 -19.76 6.90
C TYR A 362 4.53 -19.16 5.76
N THR A 363 5.37 -18.17 6.08
CA THR A 363 6.30 -17.55 5.14
C THR A 363 7.71 -17.56 5.74
N SER A 364 8.66 -18.13 5.01
CA SER A 364 10.08 -18.03 5.34
C SER A 364 10.74 -16.98 4.46
N LEU A 365 11.57 -16.12 5.06
CA LEU A 365 12.38 -15.11 4.42
C LEU A 365 13.85 -15.54 4.47
N HIS A 366 14.50 -15.56 3.34
CA HIS A 366 15.91 -15.86 3.19
C HIS A 366 16.65 -14.60 2.76
N ASN A 367 17.77 -14.29 3.43
CA ASN A 367 18.54 -13.08 3.22
C ASN A 367 17.69 -11.79 3.33
N PRO A 368 16.84 -11.62 4.36
CA PRO A 368 16.04 -10.40 4.49
C PRO A 368 16.94 -9.18 4.57
N PHE A 369 16.46 -8.06 4.03
CA PHE A 369 17.19 -6.81 4.11
C PHE A 369 17.04 -6.19 5.50
N VAL A 370 18.17 -5.84 6.10
CA VAL A 370 18.28 -5.11 7.37
C VAL A 370 19.15 -3.89 7.18
N LEU A 371 19.02 -2.92 8.08
CA LEU A 371 19.91 -1.76 8.14
C LEU A 371 20.88 -1.98 9.30
N GLU A 372 22.17 -1.88 9.03
CA GLU A 372 23.23 -1.93 10.03
C GLU A 372 24.01 -0.62 9.98
N GLU A 373 24.26 -0.04 11.15
CA GLU A 373 25.11 1.13 11.24
C GLU A 373 26.55 0.75 10.95
N ILE A 374 27.18 1.45 10.02
CA ILE A 374 28.62 1.37 9.76
C ILE A 374 29.34 2.55 10.42
N GLU A 375 30.62 2.75 10.12
CA GLU A 375 31.34 3.91 10.65
C GLU A 375 30.62 5.21 10.26
N SER A 376 30.29 6.03 11.28
CA SER A 376 29.76 7.37 11.07
C SER A 376 30.93 8.35 10.95
N ASP A 377 30.79 9.34 10.06
CA ASP A 377 31.62 10.52 10.08
C ASP A 377 31.27 11.37 11.30
N ASP A 378 32.11 12.32 11.68
CA ASP A 378 31.84 13.25 12.78
C ASP A 378 30.55 14.11 12.55
N GLU A 379 29.96 14.07 11.34
CA GLU A 379 28.82 14.90 10.92
C GLU A 379 27.55 14.09 10.55
N ASN A 380 27.66 12.78 10.20
CA ASN A 380 26.52 12.00 9.71
C ASN A 380 26.57 10.55 10.16
N LYS A 381 25.42 10.00 10.54
CA LYS A 381 25.22 8.56 10.77
C LYS A 381 24.99 7.84 9.46
N ILE A 382 25.73 6.78 9.18
CA ILE A 382 25.58 5.98 7.96
C ILE A 382 25.06 4.60 8.30
N LEU A 383 23.91 4.27 7.74
CA LEU A 383 23.34 2.92 7.77
C LEU A 383 23.62 2.22 6.43
N GLU A 384 23.97 0.95 6.48
CA GLU A 384 24.16 0.13 5.31
C GLU A 384 23.08 -0.96 5.23
N ARG A 385 22.40 -1.03 4.08
CA ARG A 385 21.45 -2.10 3.79
C ARG A 385 22.21 -3.39 3.48
N ARG A 386 22.06 -4.39 4.32
CA ARG A 386 22.70 -5.71 4.25
C ARG A 386 21.70 -6.84 4.35
N ASN A 387 22.16 -8.07 4.13
CA ASN A 387 21.37 -9.27 4.41
C ASN A 387 21.47 -9.63 5.89
N GLY A 388 20.34 -9.68 6.56
CA GLY A 388 20.24 -10.13 7.95
C GLY A 388 20.02 -11.63 8.10
N SER A 389 19.78 -12.06 9.34
CA SER A 389 19.39 -13.43 9.66
C SER A 389 18.06 -13.77 8.98
N ASN A 390 17.92 -15.03 8.52
CA ASN A 390 16.64 -15.50 7.99
C ASN A 390 15.51 -15.27 8.98
N ALA A 391 14.28 -15.15 8.46
CA ALA A 391 13.12 -14.89 9.30
C ALA A 391 11.93 -15.76 8.89
N VAL A 392 11.02 -15.97 9.86
CA VAL A 392 9.77 -16.70 9.66
C VAL A 392 8.61 -15.88 10.18
N VAL A 393 7.58 -15.75 9.35
CA VAL A 393 6.28 -15.17 9.72
C VAL A 393 5.22 -16.25 9.56
N LYS A 394 4.49 -16.58 10.63
CA LYS A 394 3.44 -17.60 10.60
C LYS A 394 2.29 -17.24 11.51
N GLY A 395 1.09 -17.70 11.15
CA GLY A 395 -0.09 -17.37 11.93
C GLY A 395 -1.39 -17.86 11.35
N PHE A 396 -2.47 -17.28 11.87
CA PHE A 396 -3.83 -17.55 11.44
C PHE A 396 -4.58 -16.24 11.19
N ASN A 397 -5.39 -16.24 10.13
CA ASN A 397 -6.34 -15.18 9.81
C ASN A 397 -7.76 -15.73 9.97
N LEU A 398 -8.62 -15.00 10.65
CA LEU A 398 -10.05 -15.22 10.69
C LEU A 398 -10.74 -14.01 10.06
N GLU A 399 -11.59 -14.23 9.07
CA GLU A 399 -12.41 -13.18 8.47
C GLU A 399 -13.87 -13.61 8.46
N GLY A 400 -14.77 -12.66 8.65
CA GLY A 400 -16.20 -12.93 8.64
C GLY A 400 -17.02 -11.78 8.06
N LYS A 401 -18.10 -12.17 7.35
CA LYS A 401 -19.16 -11.26 6.92
C LYS A 401 -20.48 -11.85 7.35
N ILE A 402 -21.27 -11.08 8.11
CA ILE A 402 -22.58 -11.48 8.60
C ILE A 402 -23.59 -10.40 8.20
N ALA A 403 -24.60 -10.78 7.44
CA ALA A 403 -25.72 -9.91 7.09
C ALA A 403 -27.02 -10.52 7.64
N PRO A 404 -27.40 -10.18 8.88
CA PRO A 404 -28.65 -10.67 9.50
C PRO A 404 -29.87 -10.16 8.77
N HIS A 405 -29.79 -9.00 8.17
CA HIS A 405 -30.83 -8.33 7.41
C HIS A 405 -30.19 -7.43 6.35
N LYS A 406 -30.91 -7.14 5.26
CA LYS A 406 -30.44 -6.23 4.18
C LYS A 406 -29.98 -4.84 4.66
N SER A 407 -30.43 -4.43 5.85
CA SER A 407 -30.09 -3.15 6.48
C SER A 407 -28.94 -3.25 7.50
N VAL A 408 -28.39 -4.43 7.75
CA VAL A 408 -27.34 -4.65 8.75
C VAL A 408 -26.29 -5.56 8.16
N GLN A 409 -25.05 -5.09 8.12
CA GLN A 409 -23.91 -5.88 7.68
C GLN A 409 -22.74 -5.68 8.64
N LEU A 410 -22.27 -6.76 9.21
CA LEU A 410 -21.04 -6.83 9.99
C LEU A 410 -19.94 -7.50 9.15
N GLN A 411 -18.78 -6.88 9.10
CA GLN A 411 -17.56 -7.45 8.55
C GLN A 411 -16.46 -7.34 9.60
N PHE A 412 -15.70 -8.40 9.82
CA PHE A 412 -14.58 -8.40 10.75
C PHE A 412 -13.43 -9.27 10.27
N GLY A 413 -12.24 -9.00 10.77
CA GLY A 413 -11.04 -9.79 10.55
C GLY A 413 -10.11 -9.71 11.75
N ALA A 414 -9.43 -10.81 12.05
CA ALA A 414 -8.43 -10.89 13.11
C ALA A 414 -7.25 -11.74 12.64
N THR A 415 -6.05 -11.31 12.99
CA THR A 415 -4.79 -12.02 12.73
C THR A 415 -4.07 -12.28 14.03
N LEU A 416 -3.65 -13.53 14.21
CA LEU A 416 -2.72 -13.94 15.24
C LEU A 416 -1.45 -14.45 14.54
N GLN A 417 -0.32 -13.81 14.76
CA GLN A 417 0.92 -14.16 14.09
C GLN A 417 2.12 -14.17 15.02
N ASN A 418 3.20 -14.77 14.54
CA ASN A 418 4.51 -14.72 15.16
C ASN A 418 5.55 -14.45 14.08
N SER A 419 6.29 -13.35 14.21
CA SER A 419 7.29 -12.87 13.26
C SER A 419 8.65 -12.86 13.95
N LYS A 420 9.58 -13.74 13.51
CA LYS A 420 10.88 -13.90 14.18
C LYS A 420 12.01 -14.14 13.20
N TYR A 421 13.17 -13.60 13.54
CA TYR A 421 14.46 -14.00 12.97
C TYR A 421 14.91 -15.36 13.54
N ASP A 422 15.67 -16.11 12.76
CA ASP A 422 16.29 -17.38 13.19
C ASP A 422 17.34 -17.14 14.28
N GLU A 423 18.12 -16.05 14.15
CA GLU A 423 19.07 -15.59 15.17
C GLU A 423 18.70 -14.18 15.62
N PRO A 424 19.07 -13.78 16.85
CA PRO A 424 18.87 -12.42 17.32
C PRO A 424 19.56 -11.40 16.40
N VAL A 425 18.88 -10.30 16.09
CA VAL A 425 19.40 -9.19 15.29
C VAL A 425 19.51 -7.97 16.18
N ALA A 426 20.69 -7.36 16.21
CA ALA A 426 20.90 -6.07 16.85
C ALA A 426 20.35 -4.96 15.94
N TRP A 427 19.58 -4.05 16.51
CA TRP A 427 19.09 -2.88 15.79
C TRP A 427 19.89 -1.61 16.15
N SER A 428 20.69 -1.68 17.21
CA SER A 428 21.57 -0.62 17.72
C SER A 428 22.95 -1.19 17.99
N LYS A 429 23.97 -0.34 17.94
CA LYS A 429 25.35 -0.64 18.38
C LYS A 429 25.57 -0.47 19.88
N ASP A 430 24.62 0.15 20.59
CA ASP A 430 24.71 0.29 22.05
C ASP A 430 24.78 -1.10 22.70
N PRO A 431 25.85 -1.43 23.44
CA PRO A 431 26.02 -2.74 24.07
C PRO A 431 24.98 -3.03 25.14
N ASP A 432 24.28 -2.02 25.66
CA ASP A 432 23.20 -2.19 26.63
C ASP A 432 21.89 -2.60 25.96
N VAL A 433 21.78 -2.51 24.63
CA VAL A 433 20.59 -2.91 23.87
C VAL A 433 20.71 -4.36 23.42
N GLU A 434 19.91 -5.23 24.01
CA GLU A 434 19.90 -6.65 23.66
C GLU A 434 19.40 -6.89 22.24
N ALA A 435 20.11 -7.75 21.50
CA ALA A 435 19.67 -8.23 20.20
C ALA A 435 18.34 -9.00 20.32
N CYS A 436 17.41 -8.74 19.41
CA CYS A 436 16.06 -9.28 19.46
C CYS A 436 15.78 -10.23 18.29
N ARG A 437 15.03 -11.31 18.55
CA ARG A 437 14.53 -12.19 17.47
C ARG A 437 13.24 -11.68 16.84
N LYS A 438 12.49 -10.78 17.48
CA LYS A 438 11.24 -10.24 16.94
C LYS A 438 11.51 -9.28 15.78
N LEU A 439 10.69 -9.37 14.76
CA LEU A 439 10.64 -8.31 13.75
C LEU A 439 10.04 -7.06 14.40
N LEU A 440 10.76 -5.94 14.28
CA LEU A 440 10.28 -4.67 14.81
C LEU A 440 9.07 -4.17 14.02
N ARG A 441 8.23 -3.34 14.66
CA ARG A 441 7.01 -2.75 14.08
C ARG A 441 6.03 -3.79 13.53
N SER A 442 6.04 -5.01 14.11
CA SER A 442 5.21 -6.13 13.69
C SER A 442 4.41 -6.67 14.89
N PRO A 443 3.14 -6.27 15.06
CA PRO A 443 2.30 -6.73 16.15
C PRO A 443 1.96 -8.22 15.97
N ASP A 444 1.97 -8.98 17.07
CA ASP A 444 1.56 -10.40 17.06
C ASP A 444 0.03 -10.58 16.90
N GLN A 445 -0.74 -9.53 17.18
CA GLN A 445 -2.21 -9.54 17.14
C GLN A 445 -2.72 -8.25 16.56
N TYR A 446 -3.62 -8.34 15.59
CA TYR A 446 -4.33 -7.18 15.06
C TYR A 446 -5.66 -7.61 14.42
N GLY A 447 -6.55 -6.66 14.24
CA GLY A 447 -7.84 -6.96 13.63
C GLY A 447 -8.69 -5.73 13.38
N TYR A 448 -9.81 -5.95 12.73
CA TYR A 448 -10.77 -4.90 12.44
C TYR A 448 -12.21 -5.40 12.52
N ALA A 449 -13.13 -4.48 12.73
CA ALA A 449 -14.55 -4.73 12.56
C ALA A 449 -15.24 -3.52 11.94
N THR A 450 -16.21 -3.75 11.06
CA THR A 450 -17.04 -2.70 10.47
C THR A 450 -18.50 -3.13 10.47
N LEU A 451 -19.35 -2.32 11.09
CA LEU A 451 -20.79 -2.48 11.13
C LEU A 451 -21.45 -1.41 10.26
N ASN A 452 -22.10 -1.81 9.18
CA ASN A 452 -22.88 -0.94 8.32
C ASN A 452 -24.37 -1.10 8.62
N LEU A 453 -25.05 0.02 8.84
CA LEU A 453 -26.45 0.10 9.20
C LEU A 453 -27.21 1.00 8.20
N LEU A 454 -28.34 0.51 7.72
CA LEU A 454 -29.30 1.24 6.89
C LEU A 454 -30.68 1.23 7.58
N PRO A 455 -30.84 1.93 8.73
CA PRO A 455 -32.02 1.78 9.59
C PRO A 455 -33.30 2.28 8.93
N PHE A 456 -33.20 3.29 8.07
CA PHE A 456 -34.31 3.82 7.29
C PHE A 456 -33.82 4.38 5.95
N LYS A 457 -34.77 4.70 5.08
CA LYS A 457 -34.47 5.19 3.73
C LYS A 457 -33.59 6.44 3.75
N ASN A 458 -32.58 6.48 2.91
CA ASN A 458 -31.66 7.59 2.71
C ASN A 458 -30.70 7.87 3.89
N PHE A 459 -30.75 7.10 4.96
CA PHE A 459 -29.82 7.24 6.08
C PHE A 459 -28.91 6.01 6.16
N SER A 460 -27.62 6.26 6.38
CA SER A 460 -26.64 5.21 6.66
C SER A 460 -25.76 5.58 7.85
N ALA A 461 -25.40 4.57 8.63
CA ALA A 461 -24.41 4.68 9.69
C ALA A 461 -23.37 3.59 9.51
N ALA A 462 -22.11 3.93 9.70
CA ALA A 462 -20.99 3.01 9.70
C ALA A 462 -20.20 3.19 11.01
N LEU A 463 -19.95 2.07 11.68
CA LEU A 463 -19.02 2.01 12.81
C LEU A 463 -17.88 1.08 12.40
N SER A 464 -16.66 1.53 12.53
CA SER A 464 -15.49 0.71 12.30
C SER A 464 -14.51 0.81 13.46
N GLY A 465 -13.77 -0.26 13.72
CA GLY A 465 -12.73 -0.29 14.72
C GLY A 465 -11.56 -1.10 14.20
N THR A 466 -10.35 -0.64 14.51
CA THR A 466 -9.08 -1.32 14.22
C THR A 466 -8.33 -1.51 15.53
N TYR A 467 -7.96 -2.74 15.83
CA TYR A 467 -7.11 -3.09 16.97
C TYR A 467 -5.71 -3.42 16.47
N THR A 468 -4.70 -2.79 17.06
CA THR A 468 -3.29 -3.08 16.85
C THR A 468 -2.67 -3.45 18.20
N GLY A 469 -2.20 -4.68 18.32
CA GLY A 469 -1.52 -5.16 19.53
C GLY A 469 -0.17 -4.51 19.73
N SER A 470 0.40 -4.70 20.92
CA SER A 470 1.74 -4.20 21.24
C SER A 470 2.81 -4.79 20.31
N MET A 471 3.82 -4.01 20.01
CA MET A 471 4.96 -4.37 19.17
C MET A 471 6.24 -3.75 19.72
N TYR A 472 7.40 -4.24 19.25
CA TYR A 472 8.67 -3.60 19.55
C TYR A 472 9.01 -2.56 18.51
N VAL A 473 9.49 -1.39 18.97
CA VAL A 473 10.00 -0.29 18.16
C VAL A 473 11.35 0.15 18.70
N GLY A 474 12.27 0.52 17.82
CA GLY A 474 13.52 1.13 18.23
C GLY A 474 13.26 2.61 18.56
N HIS A 475 13.90 3.11 19.60
CA HIS A 475 13.92 4.50 20.03
C HIS A 475 15.38 4.91 20.18
N SER A 476 15.85 5.75 19.29
CA SER A 476 17.26 6.13 19.21
C SER A 476 17.60 7.22 20.21
N ALA A 477 18.85 7.21 20.68
CA ALA A 477 19.40 8.26 21.53
C ALA A 477 19.35 9.63 20.86
N GLY A 478 19.21 10.65 21.66
CA GLY A 478 19.05 12.05 21.26
C GLY A 478 18.25 12.78 22.33
N TYR A 479 16.93 12.69 22.27
CA TYR A 479 16.05 13.14 23.35
C TYR A 479 16.19 12.26 24.59
N ILE A 480 16.33 10.95 24.42
CA ILE A 480 16.68 10.01 25.49
C ILE A 480 18.20 9.81 25.55
N GLU A 481 18.72 9.41 26.73
CA GLU A 481 20.16 9.30 26.96
C GLU A 481 20.86 8.20 26.15
N LYS A 482 20.14 7.11 25.80
CA LYS A 482 20.67 5.96 25.07
C LYS A 482 19.59 5.25 24.26
N ASP A 483 19.99 4.49 23.26
CA ASP A 483 19.08 3.67 22.46
C ASP A 483 18.30 2.68 23.34
N VAL A 484 17.00 2.52 23.08
CA VAL A 484 16.11 1.62 23.79
C VAL A 484 15.23 0.85 22.83
N LEU A 485 15.00 -0.45 23.10
CA LEU A 485 13.99 -1.24 22.40
C LEU A 485 12.68 -1.15 23.19
N GLU A 486 11.81 -0.22 22.78
CA GLU A 486 10.54 0.00 23.44
C GLU A 486 9.48 -1.01 23.03
N LYS A 487 8.61 -1.36 23.97
CA LYS A 487 7.41 -2.14 23.70
C LYS A 487 6.19 -1.24 23.80
N THR A 488 5.53 -0.99 22.66
CA THR A 488 4.37 -0.10 22.61
C THR A 488 3.19 -0.66 23.38
N ASP A 489 2.28 0.21 23.77
CA ASP A 489 0.92 -0.17 24.15
C ASP A 489 0.14 -0.72 22.95
N SER A 490 -1.04 -1.27 23.19
CA SER A 490 -1.99 -1.64 22.15
C SER A 490 -2.92 -0.48 21.84
N PHE A 491 -3.33 -0.34 20.58
CA PHE A 491 -4.20 0.72 20.12
C PHE A 491 -5.56 0.19 19.66
N PHE A 492 -6.60 0.98 19.90
CA PHE A 492 -7.94 0.72 19.37
C PHE A 492 -8.51 1.99 18.75
N ASP A 493 -8.35 2.12 17.43
CA ASP A 493 -8.91 3.21 16.64
C ASP A 493 -10.35 2.86 16.23
N ALA A 494 -11.32 3.64 16.72
CA ALA A 494 -12.71 3.49 16.36
C ALA A 494 -13.23 4.72 15.62
N THR A 495 -14.00 4.49 14.55
CA THR A 495 -14.58 5.54 13.70
C THR A 495 -16.10 5.38 13.63
N ILE A 496 -16.82 6.50 13.74
CA ILE A 496 -18.26 6.61 13.54
C ILE A 496 -18.52 7.54 12.36
N LYS A 497 -19.34 7.11 11.40
CA LYS A 497 -19.78 7.94 10.27
C LYS A 497 -21.28 7.82 10.09
N LEU A 498 -21.96 8.95 9.98
CA LEU A 498 -23.39 9.07 9.66
C LEU A 498 -23.53 9.78 8.31
N ALA A 499 -24.43 9.33 7.47
CA ALA A 499 -24.73 10.00 6.21
C ALA A 499 -26.23 10.02 5.92
N TYR A 500 -26.69 11.13 5.31
CA TYR A 500 -28.07 11.33 4.91
C TYR A 500 -28.16 11.87 3.48
N ASP A 501 -28.94 11.19 2.63
CA ASP A 501 -29.14 11.51 1.24
C ASP A 501 -30.44 12.30 1.03
N ILE A 502 -30.35 13.47 0.44
CA ILE A 502 -31.50 14.28 0.00
C ILE A 502 -31.60 14.20 -1.51
N LYS A 503 -32.68 13.64 -2.01
CA LYS A 503 -32.97 13.63 -3.45
C LYS A 503 -33.55 14.97 -3.88
N VAL A 504 -32.87 15.64 -4.84
CA VAL A 504 -33.24 16.95 -5.36
C VAL A 504 -33.59 16.78 -6.85
N GLY A 505 -34.83 16.88 -7.23
CA GLY A 505 -35.36 16.83 -8.61
C GLY A 505 -34.52 16.07 -9.64
N ARG A 506 -35.09 15.56 -10.70
CA ARG A 506 -34.41 14.99 -11.90
C ARG A 506 -33.17 14.07 -11.66
N GLY A 507 -33.09 13.38 -10.51
CA GLY A 507 -32.02 12.38 -10.25
C GLY A 507 -30.79 12.88 -9.50
N TYR A 508 -30.73 14.14 -9.10
CA TYR A 508 -29.63 14.66 -8.27
C TYR A 508 -29.80 14.26 -6.82
N THR A 509 -28.69 14.06 -6.14
CA THR A 509 -28.62 13.77 -4.71
C THR A 509 -27.63 14.71 -4.03
N ILE A 510 -28.01 15.24 -2.88
CA ILE A 510 -27.13 15.90 -1.93
C ILE A 510 -26.95 14.92 -0.77
N GLN A 511 -25.73 14.57 -0.44
CA GLN A 511 -25.39 13.76 0.73
C GLN A 511 -24.66 14.61 1.75
N PHE A 512 -25.19 14.67 2.96
CA PHE A 512 -24.51 15.19 4.13
C PHE A 512 -23.88 14.03 4.88
N ASN A 513 -22.66 14.18 5.32
CA ASN A 513 -22.00 13.22 6.18
C ASN A 513 -21.28 13.93 7.34
N ILE A 514 -21.32 13.31 8.51
CA ILE A 514 -20.61 13.73 9.71
C ILE A 514 -20.02 12.50 10.38
N GLY A 515 -18.97 12.69 11.14
CA GLY A 515 -18.39 11.60 11.90
C GLY A 515 -17.21 12.00 12.75
N MET A 516 -16.64 10.98 13.37
CA MET A 516 -15.48 11.11 14.25
C MET A 516 -14.60 9.89 14.02
N GLN A 517 -13.34 10.12 13.72
CA GLN A 517 -12.27 9.12 13.66
C GLN A 517 -11.57 9.09 15.01
N ASN A 518 -11.03 7.93 15.35
CA ASN A 518 -10.33 7.69 16.60
C ASN A 518 -11.09 8.23 17.83
N VAL A 519 -12.34 7.74 17.97
CA VAL A 519 -13.32 8.19 18.99
C VAL A 519 -12.73 8.15 20.42
N PHE A 520 -11.88 7.15 20.69
CA PHE A 520 -11.26 6.94 22.00
C PHE A 520 -9.95 7.68 22.18
N ASP A 521 -9.50 8.40 21.14
CA ASP A 521 -8.20 9.11 21.16
C ASP A 521 -7.03 8.19 21.50
N SER A 522 -7.06 7.00 20.92
CA SER A 522 -6.01 6.01 21.09
C SER A 522 -4.82 6.39 20.18
N TYR A 523 -3.97 7.26 20.66
CA TYR A 523 -2.87 7.88 19.93
C TYR A 523 -1.57 7.73 20.73
N GLN A 524 -0.41 7.83 20.09
CA GLN A 524 0.87 7.88 20.79
C GLN A 524 0.90 9.10 21.70
N ASN A 525 1.47 8.98 22.91
CA ASN A 525 1.52 10.04 23.93
C ASN A 525 2.91 10.23 24.52
N ASP A 526 3.91 9.56 23.99
CA ASP A 526 5.31 9.56 24.42
C ASP A 526 6.23 10.02 23.27
N PHE A 527 5.79 11.00 22.48
CA PHE A 527 6.62 11.61 21.45
C PHE A 527 7.84 12.28 22.04
N ASP A 528 8.96 12.22 21.33
CA ASP A 528 10.14 13.01 21.65
C ASP A 528 9.88 14.50 21.42
N LYS A 529 10.52 15.35 22.20
CA LYS A 529 10.36 16.80 22.16
C LYS A 529 11.61 17.52 21.69
N GLY A 530 11.37 18.65 21.00
CA GLY A 530 12.44 19.55 20.60
C GLY A 530 13.33 19.04 19.47
N GLU A 531 14.50 19.66 19.34
CA GLU A 531 15.42 19.48 18.22
C GLU A 531 16.18 18.14 18.22
N PHE A 532 16.34 17.50 19.39
CA PHE A 532 17.08 16.25 19.55
C PHE A 532 16.18 15.00 19.46
N ARG A 533 14.94 15.16 18.97
CA ARG A 533 13.98 14.06 18.79
C ARG A 533 14.46 12.97 17.85
N ASP A 534 14.02 11.74 18.06
CA ASP A 534 14.03 10.70 17.05
C ASP A 534 12.79 10.86 16.16
N SER A 535 12.93 11.44 14.97
CA SER A 535 11.83 11.64 14.02
C SER A 535 11.25 10.28 13.51
N GLY A 536 11.97 9.19 13.71
CA GLY A 536 11.54 7.83 13.40
C GLY A 536 10.73 7.17 14.53
N TYR A 537 10.70 7.74 15.75
CA TYR A 537 9.96 7.19 16.89
C TYR A 537 8.48 7.58 16.83
N ILE A 538 7.81 7.15 15.78
CA ILE A 538 6.37 7.36 15.54
C ILE A 538 5.70 6.01 15.35
N TYR A 539 4.60 5.73 16.04
CA TYR A 539 3.86 4.47 15.98
C TYR A 539 2.38 4.67 16.38
N GLY A 540 1.55 3.63 16.16
CA GLY A 540 0.12 3.68 16.49
C GLY A 540 -0.75 4.26 15.37
N PRO A 541 -1.98 4.71 15.67
CA PRO A 541 -2.89 5.34 14.72
C PRO A 541 -2.30 6.62 14.10
N GLY A 542 -2.55 6.83 12.81
CA GLY A 542 -1.99 7.96 12.08
C GLY A 542 -2.66 9.31 12.36
N LEU A 543 -3.76 9.35 13.13
CA LEU A 543 -4.48 10.56 13.53
C LEU A 543 -4.99 10.43 14.96
N PRO A 544 -4.93 11.48 15.79
CA PRO A 544 -5.66 11.57 17.05
C PRO A 544 -7.17 11.67 16.76
N ARG A 545 -7.97 11.92 17.79
CA ARG A 545 -9.41 12.15 17.62
C ARG A 545 -9.66 13.23 16.58
N THR A 546 -10.40 12.88 15.52
CA THR A 546 -10.62 13.79 14.39
C THR A 546 -12.10 13.85 14.07
N TYR A 547 -12.68 15.04 14.12
CA TYR A 547 -14.07 15.31 13.73
C TYR A 547 -14.12 15.64 12.24
N PHE A 548 -15.13 15.17 11.53
CA PHE A 548 -15.30 15.54 10.13
C PHE A 548 -16.74 15.80 9.75
N ALA A 549 -16.93 16.71 8.82
CA ALA A 549 -18.18 16.98 8.16
C ALA A 549 -17.97 17.10 6.65
N GLY A 550 -18.93 16.61 5.87
CA GLY A 550 -18.79 16.64 4.41
C GLY A 550 -20.13 16.80 3.70
N LEU A 551 -20.03 17.39 2.54
CA LEU A 551 -21.12 17.58 1.59
C LEU A 551 -20.73 16.95 0.26
N LYS A 552 -21.64 16.18 -0.34
CA LYS A 552 -21.47 15.60 -1.66
C LYS A 552 -22.69 15.91 -2.51
N PHE A 553 -22.49 16.33 -3.75
CA PHE A 553 -23.53 16.62 -4.72
C PHE A 553 -23.25 15.90 -6.04
N GLY A 554 -24.28 15.35 -6.65
CA GLY A 554 -24.15 14.73 -7.97
C GLY A 554 -25.30 13.78 -8.32
N ILE A 555 -25.04 12.98 -9.34
CA ILE A 555 -25.85 11.83 -9.77
C ILE A 555 -25.02 10.60 -9.44
N PHE A 556 -25.43 9.80 -8.45
CA PHE A 556 -24.69 8.64 -7.99
C PHE A 556 -25.60 7.59 -7.33
#